data_9114d7fef37e2556fb14e7969d10c406
#
_entry.id   9114d7fef37e2556fb14e7969d10c406
#
_cell.length_a   1.000
_cell.length_b   1.000
_cell.length_c   1.000
_cell.angle_alpha   90.00
_cell.angle_beta   90.00
_cell.angle_gamma   90.00
#
_symmetry.space_group_name_H-M   'P 1'
#
loop_
_entity.id
_entity.type
_entity.pdbx_description
1 polymer ?
#
loop_
_entity_poly.entity_id
_entity_poly.type
_entity_poly.pdbx_seq_one_letter_code
_entity_poly.pdbx_strand_id
1 'polypeptide(L)'
;MELLKWEPRVWFLCFSFFPSFLCWEVAFPFRSMYCQLSDSCGCAFQSKVDNLELDLCRHVYGQHVAKEVIVNAIKQFTENGSPVKPLVLSFHGWSGTGKSYVTSLLIRNMYRDGMKSSYVHQFVPTLHFPHAGQIETYKQQLRSWISGNLSDCSRSVFIFDEMDKMHPGLIDAIKPFLGQSHIMYGTNYRKSIFIFVSNAGGDQINQLVLDFWRNRKDREDIQLEDLESKISRAVFNNKHSGFWNSDIINEELVDYFVPFLPLKFKHVKECVRSEMLSRGIKPRDDIIAEVANSMNFIPEDAKLFSQTGCKTVSAKLDFCL
;
A
#
# COMPACT_ATOMS: atom_id res chain seq x y z
N MET A 1 -10.05 35.76 -14.62
CA MET A 1 -9.20 36.95 -14.71
C MET A 1 -9.13 37.53 -13.32
N GLU A 2 -7.95 37.53 -12.72
CA GLU A 2 -7.55 38.21 -11.48
C GLU A 2 -8.35 37.93 -10.18
N LEU A 3 -7.97 36.91 -9.49
CA LEU A 3 -8.17 36.80 -8.03
C LEU A 3 -7.12 35.86 -7.46
N LEU A 4 -5.92 36.34 -7.19
CA LEU A 4 -4.93 35.65 -6.37
C LEU A 4 -3.73 36.55 -6.06
N LYS A 5 -3.98 37.58 -5.26
CA LYS A 5 -2.94 38.37 -4.60
C LYS A 5 -3.36 38.72 -3.17
N TRP A 6 -3.44 37.66 -2.31
CA TRP A 6 -3.77 37.87 -0.89
C TRP A 6 -2.65 37.46 0.09
N GLU A 7 -1.53 36.94 -0.39
CA GLU A 7 -0.43 36.50 0.47
C GLU A 7 0.39 37.61 1.15
N PRO A 8 0.62 38.81 0.56
CA PRO A 8 1.49 39.80 1.24
C PRO A 8 0.84 40.53 2.42
N ARG A 9 -0.48 40.61 2.50
CA ARG A 9 -1.14 41.45 3.52
C ARG A 9 -1.30 40.78 4.88
N VAL A 10 -1.40 39.47 4.93
CA VAL A 10 -1.50 38.76 6.20
C VAL A 10 -0.16 38.73 6.92
N TRP A 11 0.95 38.63 6.17
CA TRP A 11 2.30 38.70 6.72
C TRP A 11 2.62 40.10 7.30
N PHE A 12 2.15 41.17 6.67
CA PHE A 12 2.38 42.52 7.13
C PHE A 12 1.64 42.87 8.43
N LEU A 13 0.46 42.31 8.67
CA LEU A 13 -0.28 42.55 9.91
C LEU A 13 0.31 41.81 11.12
N CYS A 14 0.90 40.60 10.91
CA CYS A 14 1.59 39.85 11.96
C CYS A 14 2.89 40.58 12.42
N PHE A 15 3.61 41.19 11.50
CA PHE A 15 4.88 41.88 11.84
C PHE A 15 4.69 43.22 12.59
N SER A 16 3.50 43.82 12.49
CA SER A 16 3.27 45.17 13.06
C SER A 16 2.72 45.17 14.48
N PHE A 17 2.18 44.03 15.00
CA PHE A 17 1.45 44.02 16.27
C PHE A 17 1.84 42.95 17.28
N PHE A 18 2.68 41.94 16.93
CA PHE A 18 3.04 40.85 17.87
C PHE A 18 4.53 40.49 17.77
N PRO A 19 5.21 40.23 18.89
CA PRO A 19 6.58 39.72 18.87
C PRO A 19 6.59 38.29 18.30
N SER A 20 7.63 37.98 17.54
CA SER A 20 7.79 36.82 16.62
C SER A 20 7.40 35.43 17.16
N PHE A 21 7.37 35.27 18.49
CA PHE A 21 7.02 33.99 19.14
C PHE A 21 5.50 33.71 19.18
N LEU A 22 4.69 34.74 19.31
CA LEU A 22 3.22 34.57 19.39
C LEU A 22 2.56 34.36 18.02
N CYS A 23 3.20 34.80 16.94
CA CYS A 23 2.66 34.64 15.59
C CYS A 23 2.72 33.16 15.11
N TRP A 24 3.70 32.39 15.61
CA TRP A 24 3.83 30.97 15.28
C TRP A 24 2.74 30.11 15.94
N GLU A 25 2.42 30.37 17.19
CA GLU A 25 1.38 29.61 17.93
C GLU A 25 -0.06 29.93 17.47
N VAL A 26 -0.30 31.14 16.99
CA VAL A 26 -1.64 31.55 16.49
C VAL A 26 -1.86 31.09 15.04
N ALA A 27 -0.82 30.99 14.23
CA ALA A 27 -0.93 30.53 12.84
C ALA A 27 -1.26 29.02 12.72
N PHE A 28 -0.84 28.22 13.71
CA PHE A 28 -1.04 26.76 13.70
C PHE A 28 -2.54 26.34 13.78
N PRO A 29 -3.35 26.86 14.71
CA PRO A 29 -4.77 26.52 14.76
C PRO A 29 -5.57 27.09 13.58
N PHE A 30 -5.18 28.24 13.02
CA PHE A 30 -5.84 28.80 11.82
C PHE A 30 -5.58 27.96 10.57
N ARG A 31 -4.39 27.39 10.42
CA ARG A 31 -4.09 26.50 9.31
C ARG A 31 -4.88 25.19 9.41
N SER A 32 -4.97 24.60 10.60
CA SER A 32 -5.79 23.40 10.84
C SER A 32 -7.26 23.67 10.58
N MET A 33 -7.80 24.79 11.07
CA MET A 33 -9.19 25.17 10.85
C MET A 33 -9.49 25.52 9.38
N TYR A 34 -8.56 26.13 8.67
CA TYR A 34 -8.68 26.41 7.24
C TYR A 34 -8.65 25.12 6.42
N CYS A 35 -7.78 24.18 6.77
CA CYS A 35 -7.72 22.86 6.11
C CYS A 35 -8.96 22.00 6.35
N GLN A 36 -9.66 22.18 7.47
CA GLN A 36 -10.95 21.54 7.74
C GLN A 36 -12.10 22.12 6.90
N LEU A 37 -12.01 23.40 6.54
CA LEU A 37 -13.03 24.12 5.79
C LEU A 37 -12.76 24.17 4.28
N SER A 38 -11.53 23.96 3.86
CA SER A 38 -11.08 24.06 2.49
C SER A 38 -10.38 22.78 2.04
N ASP A 39 -10.93 22.13 1.03
CA ASP A 39 -10.29 20.99 0.32
C ASP A 39 -8.94 21.35 -0.35
N SER A 40 -8.52 22.61 -0.25
CA SER A 40 -7.34 23.15 -0.92
C SER A 40 -6.01 22.95 -0.17
N CYS A 41 -6.05 22.38 1.05
CA CYS A 41 -4.83 21.94 1.71
C CYS A 41 -4.31 20.68 1.03
N GLY A 42 -3.55 20.84 -0.03
CA GLY A 42 -3.17 19.76 -0.96
C GLY A 42 -2.24 18.70 -0.39
N CYS A 43 -1.92 18.67 0.91
CA CYS A 43 -1.14 17.62 1.60
C CYS A 43 0.07 17.11 0.78
N ALA A 44 0.66 17.92 -0.09
CA ALA A 44 1.66 17.49 -1.08
C ALA A 44 1.22 16.31 -1.98
N PHE A 45 -0.11 16.06 -2.05
CA PHE A 45 -0.68 15.01 -2.86
C PHE A 45 -0.60 15.36 -4.35
N GLN A 46 -0.09 14.43 -5.14
CA GLN A 46 0.03 14.53 -6.58
C GLN A 46 -0.57 13.27 -7.20
N SER A 47 -1.71 13.39 -7.88
CA SER A 47 -2.25 12.22 -8.59
C SER A 47 -1.54 12.07 -9.95
N LYS A 48 -0.51 11.22 -10.00
CA LYS A 48 0.21 10.88 -11.24
C LYS A 48 -0.12 9.45 -11.66
N VAL A 49 -1.41 9.18 -11.92
CA VAL A 49 -1.88 7.82 -12.23
C VAL A 49 -1.22 7.27 -13.50
N ASP A 50 -1.06 8.09 -14.54
CA ASP A 50 -0.39 7.67 -15.78
C ASP A 50 1.08 7.25 -15.54
N ASN A 51 1.78 7.96 -14.65
CA ASN A 51 3.13 7.58 -14.26
C ASN A 51 3.13 6.29 -13.44
N LEU A 52 2.14 6.08 -12.56
CA LEU A 52 1.97 4.84 -11.81
C LEU A 52 1.81 3.65 -12.75
N GLU A 53 0.95 3.75 -13.76
CA GLU A 53 0.74 2.70 -14.76
C GLU A 53 2.05 2.37 -15.49
N LEU A 54 2.80 3.39 -15.93
CA LEU A 54 4.10 3.21 -16.56
C LEU A 54 5.13 2.56 -15.64
N ASP A 55 5.21 2.99 -14.39
CA ASP A 55 6.12 2.42 -13.40
C ASP A 55 5.79 0.96 -13.10
N LEU A 56 4.50 0.63 -12.92
CA LEU A 56 4.05 -0.74 -12.72
C LEU A 56 4.32 -1.60 -13.96
N CYS A 57 4.15 -1.06 -15.17
CA CYS A 57 4.45 -1.78 -16.40
C CYS A 57 5.94 -2.11 -16.52
N ARG A 58 6.81 -1.15 -16.20
CA ARG A 58 8.27 -1.27 -16.39
C ARG A 58 8.97 -2.08 -15.30
N HIS A 59 8.48 -2.03 -14.07
CA HIS A 59 9.22 -2.51 -12.89
C HIS A 59 8.54 -3.66 -12.13
N VAL A 60 7.31 -4.02 -12.49
CA VAL A 60 6.56 -5.09 -11.81
C VAL A 60 6.28 -6.21 -12.78
N TYR A 61 6.84 -7.39 -12.52
CA TYR A 61 6.81 -8.52 -13.44
C TYR A 61 5.82 -9.60 -12.98
N GLY A 62 5.05 -10.13 -13.93
CA GLY A 62 4.13 -11.24 -13.72
C GLY A 62 2.93 -10.93 -12.82
N GLN A 63 2.54 -9.66 -12.66
CA GLN A 63 1.46 -9.22 -11.79
C GLN A 63 0.36 -8.48 -12.56
N HIS A 64 -0.17 -9.09 -13.63
CA HIS A 64 -1.18 -8.44 -14.49
C HIS A 64 -2.43 -8.06 -13.71
N VAL A 65 -3.00 -8.97 -12.90
CA VAL A 65 -4.21 -8.70 -12.10
C VAL A 65 -3.96 -7.55 -11.12
N ALA A 66 -2.87 -7.62 -10.35
CA ALA A 66 -2.56 -6.57 -9.36
C ALA A 66 -2.37 -5.20 -10.01
N LYS A 67 -1.69 -5.13 -11.17
CA LYS A 67 -1.48 -3.88 -11.90
C LYS A 67 -2.80 -3.26 -12.32
N GLU A 68 -3.65 -4.04 -12.96
CA GLU A 68 -4.94 -3.59 -13.48
C GLU A 68 -5.84 -3.10 -12.34
N VAL A 69 -6.01 -3.89 -11.29
CA VAL A 69 -6.86 -3.54 -10.15
C VAL A 69 -6.37 -2.27 -9.46
N ILE A 70 -5.05 -2.16 -9.20
CA ILE A 70 -4.49 -1.00 -8.49
C ILE A 70 -4.63 0.27 -9.32
N VAL A 71 -4.29 0.23 -10.61
CA VAL A 71 -4.41 1.41 -11.50
C VAL A 71 -5.85 1.88 -11.57
N ASN A 72 -6.79 0.96 -11.83
CA ASN A 72 -8.21 1.29 -11.94
C ASN A 72 -8.78 1.83 -10.62
N ALA A 73 -8.48 1.21 -9.49
CA ALA A 73 -8.94 1.64 -8.17
C ALA A 73 -8.43 3.05 -7.83
N ILE A 74 -7.14 3.31 -8.02
CA ILE A 74 -6.53 4.61 -7.75
C ILE A 74 -7.08 5.68 -8.70
N LYS A 75 -7.23 5.38 -9.98
CA LYS A 75 -7.77 6.30 -10.97
C LYS A 75 -9.18 6.73 -10.59
N GLN A 76 -10.08 5.77 -10.41
CA GLN A 76 -11.47 6.05 -10.03
C GLN A 76 -11.56 6.82 -8.71
N PHE A 77 -10.76 6.45 -7.72
CA PHE A 77 -10.75 7.12 -6.41
C PHE A 77 -10.24 8.56 -6.49
N THR A 78 -9.18 8.82 -7.25
CA THR A 78 -8.57 10.16 -7.35
C THR A 78 -9.36 11.11 -8.26
N GLU A 79 -10.03 10.60 -9.28
CA GLU A 79 -10.92 11.35 -10.15
C GLU A 79 -12.24 11.71 -9.46
N ASN A 80 -12.65 10.92 -8.46
CA ASN A 80 -13.85 11.22 -7.68
C ASN A 80 -13.55 12.33 -6.65
N GLY A 81 -14.04 13.53 -6.91
CA GLY A 81 -13.86 14.69 -6.04
C GLY A 81 -14.51 14.53 -4.65
N SER A 82 -15.54 13.67 -4.53
CA SER A 82 -16.30 13.45 -3.30
C SER A 82 -16.57 11.96 -3.06
N PRO A 83 -15.53 11.15 -2.75
CA PRO A 83 -15.73 9.74 -2.48
C PRO A 83 -16.64 9.53 -1.25
N VAL A 84 -17.43 8.47 -1.27
CA VAL A 84 -18.38 8.15 -0.19
C VAL A 84 -17.73 7.52 1.03
N LYS A 85 -16.58 6.87 0.83
CA LYS A 85 -15.72 6.25 1.86
C LYS A 85 -14.26 6.27 1.44
N PRO A 86 -13.31 5.99 2.33
CA PRO A 86 -11.91 5.76 1.99
C PRO A 86 -11.73 4.61 1.00
N LEU A 87 -10.63 4.63 0.25
CA LEU A 87 -10.21 3.48 -0.54
C LEU A 87 -9.45 2.50 0.34
N VAL A 88 -9.87 1.24 0.34
CA VAL A 88 -9.30 0.18 1.15
C VAL A 88 -8.81 -0.96 0.26
N LEU A 89 -7.49 -1.13 0.18
CA LEU A 89 -6.82 -2.16 -0.62
C LEU A 89 -6.15 -3.19 0.27
N SER A 90 -6.28 -4.48 -0.04
CA SER A 90 -5.61 -5.55 0.69
C SER A 90 -4.77 -6.40 -0.26
N PHE A 91 -3.43 -6.34 -0.13
CA PHE A 91 -2.46 -6.99 -1.01
C PHE A 91 -2.05 -8.34 -0.43
N HIS A 92 -2.27 -9.41 -1.18
CA HIS A 92 -2.06 -10.78 -0.75
C HIS A 92 -1.18 -11.57 -1.71
N GLY A 93 -0.34 -12.48 -1.18
CA GLY A 93 0.53 -13.33 -1.96
C GLY A 93 1.79 -13.73 -1.21
N TRP A 94 2.55 -14.65 -1.73
CA TRP A 94 3.79 -15.11 -1.10
C TRP A 94 4.83 -13.98 -0.95
N SER A 95 5.80 -14.21 -0.06
CA SER A 95 6.93 -13.29 0.12
C SER A 95 7.71 -13.10 -1.20
N GLY A 96 8.16 -11.88 -1.45
CA GLY A 96 8.96 -11.54 -2.63
C GLY A 96 8.19 -11.42 -3.94
N THR A 97 6.86 -11.48 -3.94
CA THR A 97 6.02 -11.29 -5.15
C THR A 97 5.83 -9.83 -5.56
N GLY A 98 6.31 -8.88 -4.75
CA GLY A 98 6.32 -7.45 -5.07
C GLY A 98 5.32 -6.58 -4.32
N LYS A 99 4.57 -7.08 -3.32
CA LYS A 99 3.56 -6.33 -2.58
C LYS A 99 4.06 -4.98 -2.03
N SER A 100 5.06 -5.00 -1.14
CA SER A 100 5.62 -3.78 -0.53
C SER A 100 6.34 -2.91 -1.56
N TYR A 101 6.89 -3.50 -2.63
CA TYR A 101 7.49 -2.75 -3.73
C TYR A 101 6.43 -1.96 -4.50
N VAL A 102 5.32 -2.59 -4.86
CA VAL A 102 4.17 -1.92 -5.53
C VAL A 102 3.59 -0.84 -4.62
N THR A 103 3.46 -1.10 -3.30
CA THR A 103 3.05 -0.08 -2.33
C THR A 103 3.98 1.15 -2.41
N SER A 104 5.30 0.95 -2.44
CA SER A 104 6.25 2.07 -2.53
C SER A 104 6.18 2.82 -3.87
N LEU A 105 5.94 2.12 -4.99
CA LEU A 105 5.70 2.75 -6.30
C LEU A 105 4.43 3.59 -6.30
N LEU A 106 3.35 3.04 -5.75
CA LEU A 106 2.08 3.74 -5.60
C LEU A 106 2.26 5.05 -4.82
N ILE A 107 2.86 4.98 -3.64
CA ILE A 107 3.07 6.15 -2.77
C ILE A 107 3.96 7.20 -3.43
N ARG A 108 5.01 6.79 -4.16
CA ARG A 108 5.91 7.71 -4.88
C ARG A 108 5.19 8.48 -5.99
N ASN A 109 4.17 7.88 -6.61
CA ASN A 109 3.36 8.54 -7.61
C ASN A 109 2.21 9.39 -7.01
N MET A 110 1.93 9.24 -5.72
CA MET A 110 0.90 10.01 -5.01
C MET A 110 1.46 11.15 -4.17
N TYR A 111 2.68 11.04 -3.66
CA TYR A 111 3.30 12.05 -2.80
C TYR A 111 4.68 12.43 -3.31
N ARG A 112 4.97 13.73 -3.27
CA ARG A 112 6.26 14.28 -3.73
C ARG A 112 7.45 13.62 -3.02
N ASP A 113 7.33 13.41 -1.71
CA ASP A 113 8.40 12.85 -0.87
C ASP A 113 8.30 11.32 -0.73
N GLY A 114 7.36 10.70 -1.46
CA GLY A 114 7.13 9.26 -1.44
C GLY A 114 6.86 8.73 -0.04
N MET A 115 7.49 7.61 0.31
CA MET A 115 7.37 6.98 1.64
C MET A 115 7.88 7.84 2.82
N LYS A 116 8.58 8.94 2.55
CA LYS A 116 9.06 9.89 3.56
C LYS A 116 8.08 11.03 3.83
N SER A 117 6.97 11.08 3.11
CA SER A 117 5.94 12.09 3.32
C SER A 117 5.36 11.97 4.74
N SER A 118 5.13 13.11 5.40
CA SER A 118 4.48 13.18 6.71
C SER A 118 3.02 12.73 6.69
N TYR A 119 2.44 12.51 5.51
CA TYR A 119 1.06 12.05 5.31
C TYR A 119 0.97 10.56 4.93
N VAL A 120 2.10 9.86 4.99
CA VAL A 120 2.20 8.41 4.75
C VAL A 120 2.64 7.71 6.02
N HIS A 121 1.78 6.88 6.57
CA HIS A 121 1.96 6.22 7.85
C HIS A 121 2.06 4.71 7.66
N GLN A 122 3.22 4.14 7.96
CA GLN A 122 3.43 2.69 7.87
C GLN A 122 3.48 2.06 9.25
N PHE A 123 2.67 1.03 9.46
CA PHE A 123 2.62 0.20 10.65
C PHE A 123 3.12 -1.20 10.35
N VAL A 124 4.10 -1.65 11.12
CA VAL A 124 4.63 -3.02 11.09
C VAL A 124 4.35 -3.64 12.46
N PRO A 125 3.51 -4.68 12.57
CA PRO A 125 3.03 -5.21 13.85
C PRO A 125 4.14 -5.61 14.81
N THR A 126 5.18 -6.27 14.31
CA THR A 126 6.32 -6.72 15.13
C THR A 126 7.13 -5.57 15.72
N LEU A 127 7.05 -4.38 15.15
CA LEU A 127 7.74 -3.17 15.63
C LEU A 127 6.82 -2.30 16.49
N HIS A 128 5.58 -2.05 16.01
CA HIS A 128 4.69 -1.07 16.62
C HIS A 128 3.73 -1.69 17.65
N PHE A 129 3.45 -3.00 17.55
CA PHE A 129 2.48 -3.71 18.37
C PHE A 129 3.03 -5.07 18.88
N PRO A 130 4.24 -5.10 19.52
CA PRO A 130 4.92 -6.37 19.81
C PRO A 130 4.27 -7.20 20.92
N HIS A 131 3.47 -6.59 21.80
CA HIS A 131 3.00 -7.25 23.03
C HIS A 131 1.50 -7.54 23.00
N ALA A 132 1.12 -8.83 22.91
CA ALA A 132 -0.27 -9.27 22.88
C ALA A 132 -1.09 -8.78 24.09
N GLY A 133 -0.48 -8.65 25.26
CA GLY A 133 -1.16 -8.16 26.48
C GLY A 133 -1.52 -6.67 26.47
N GLN A 134 -1.09 -5.90 25.45
CA GLN A 134 -1.33 -4.46 25.36
C GLN A 134 -2.29 -4.08 24.22
N ILE A 135 -3.05 -5.04 23.70
CA ILE A 135 -3.92 -4.83 22.53
C ILE A 135 -4.88 -3.63 22.73
N GLU A 136 -5.51 -3.50 23.89
CA GLU A 136 -6.45 -2.40 24.16
C GLU A 136 -5.75 -1.02 24.16
N THR A 137 -4.53 -0.95 24.69
CA THR A 137 -3.71 0.27 24.62
C THR A 137 -3.36 0.60 23.15
N TYR A 138 -2.95 -0.40 22.39
CA TYR A 138 -2.64 -0.23 20.96
C TYR A 138 -3.85 0.20 20.15
N LYS A 139 -5.04 -0.32 20.43
CA LYS A 139 -6.28 0.12 19.79
C LYS A 139 -6.55 1.61 20.01
N GLN A 140 -6.38 2.08 21.25
CA GLN A 140 -6.56 3.50 21.59
C GLN A 140 -5.52 4.38 20.90
N GLN A 141 -4.24 3.99 20.95
CA GLN A 141 -3.14 4.70 20.30
C GLN A 141 -3.37 4.79 18.79
N LEU A 142 -3.75 3.68 18.14
CA LEU A 142 -4.00 3.61 16.70
C LEU A 142 -5.15 4.51 16.28
N ARG A 143 -6.28 4.50 17.02
CA ARG A 143 -7.42 5.41 16.76
C ARG A 143 -7.00 6.87 16.89
N SER A 144 -6.30 7.22 17.96
CA SER A 144 -5.83 8.59 18.22
C SER A 144 -4.87 9.06 17.11
N TRP A 145 -3.93 8.18 16.71
CA TRP A 145 -2.98 8.46 15.65
C TRP A 145 -3.67 8.73 14.30
N ILE A 146 -4.57 7.84 13.89
CA ILE A 146 -5.30 7.99 12.64
C ILE A 146 -6.16 9.24 12.65
N SER A 147 -6.92 9.47 13.71
CA SER A 147 -7.79 10.65 13.85
C SER A 147 -6.98 11.95 13.79
N GLY A 148 -5.84 12.04 14.50
CA GLY A 148 -4.96 13.20 14.48
C GLY A 148 -4.43 13.50 13.07
N ASN A 149 -3.87 12.48 12.40
CA ASN A 149 -3.30 12.66 11.07
C ASN A 149 -4.36 12.99 10.00
N LEU A 150 -5.55 12.41 10.10
CA LEU A 150 -6.66 12.76 9.20
C LEU A 150 -7.19 14.18 9.42
N SER A 151 -7.07 14.71 10.64
CA SER A 151 -7.40 16.11 10.93
C SER A 151 -6.41 17.07 10.30
N ASP A 152 -5.12 16.66 10.20
CA ASP A 152 -4.08 17.43 9.55
C ASP A 152 -4.15 17.32 8.02
N CYS A 153 -4.48 16.13 7.51
CA CYS A 153 -4.62 15.88 6.09
C CYS A 153 -5.64 14.77 5.80
N SER A 154 -6.76 15.11 5.20
CA SER A 154 -7.80 14.16 4.79
C SER A 154 -7.36 13.14 3.72
N ARG A 155 -6.27 13.43 3.02
CA ARG A 155 -5.67 12.55 1.99
C ARG A 155 -4.50 11.71 2.53
N SER A 156 -4.42 11.47 3.83
CA SER A 156 -3.39 10.61 4.41
C SER A 156 -3.51 9.16 3.95
N VAL A 157 -2.37 8.47 3.85
CA VAL A 157 -2.32 7.03 3.54
C VAL A 157 -1.81 6.26 4.75
N PHE A 158 -2.52 5.18 5.09
CA PHE A 158 -2.18 4.28 6.18
C PHE A 158 -1.87 2.90 5.63
N ILE A 159 -0.63 2.45 5.82
CA ILE A 159 -0.12 1.17 5.34
C ILE A 159 0.09 0.25 6.53
N PHE A 160 -0.57 -0.90 6.52
CA PHE A 160 -0.41 -1.96 7.50
C PHE A 160 0.32 -3.11 6.84
N ASP A 161 1.63 -3.16 7.03
CA ASP A 161 2.48 -4.22 6.46
C ASP A 161 2.55 -5.42 7.41
N GLU A 162 2.84 -6.60 6.90
CA GLU A 162 2.91 -7.86 7.67
C GLU A 162 1.63 -8.16 8.47
N MET A 163 0.45 -7.97 7.88
CA MET A 163 -0.84 -8.22 8.54
C MET A 163 -1.00 -9.67 9.05
N ASP A 164 -0.28 -10.61 8.46
CA ASP A 164 -0.18 -12.00 8.92
C ASP A 164 0.50 -12.14 10.29
N LYS A 165 1.17 -11.10 10.78
CA LYS A 165 1.80 -11.06 12.11
C LYS A 165 1.08 -10.16 13.12
N MET A 166 0.02 -9.50 12.70
CA MET A 166 -0.77 -8.62 13.58
C MET A 166 -1.60 -9.45 14.56
N HIS A 167 -1.69 -8.99 15.80
CA HIS A 167 -2.56 -9.62 16.79
C HIS A 167 -4.03 -9.55 16.35
N PRO A 168 -4.77 -10.68 16.42
CA PRO A 168 -6.18 -10.69 16.10
C PRO A 168 -6.99 -9.66 16.90
N GLY A 169 -7.97 -9.03 16.27
CA GLY A 169 -8.84 -8.02 16.87
C GLY A 169 -8.23 -6.63 17.02
N LEU A 170 -6.90 -6.44 16.80
CA LEU A 170 -6.30 -5.11 16.86
C LEU A 170 -6.76 -4.24 15.69
N ILE A 171 -6.81 -4.81 14.48
CA ILE A 171 -7.16 -4.05 13.27
C ILE A 171 -8.59 -3.50 13.29
N ASP A 172 -9.51 -4.13 14.00
CA ASP A 172 -10.89 -3.66 14.11
C ASP A 172 -11.01 -2.29 14.81
N ALA A 173 -9.92 -1.84 15.46
CA ALA A 173 -9.85 -0.49 15.99
C ALA A 173 -10.02 0.60 14.92
N ILE A 174 -9.67 0.30 13.65
CA ILE A 174 -9.77 1.28 12.55
C ILE A 174 -11.11 1.20 11.79
N LYS A 175 -11.93 0.19 12.06
CA LYS A 175 -13.25 0.00 11.43
C LYS A 175 -14.08 1.31 11.31
N PRO A 176 -14.16 2.18 12.35
CA PRO A 176 -14.90 3.42 12.25
C PRO A 176 -14.43 4.37 11.15
N PHE A 177 -13.16 4.27 10.72
CA PHE A 177 -12.60 5.11 9.66
C PHE A 177 -12.79 4.54 8.25
N LEU A 178 -13.27 3.31 8.09
CA LEU A 178 -13.38 2.62 6.79
C LEU A 178 -14.79 2.70 6.19
N GLY A 179 -15.78 3.08 6.99
CA GLY A 179 -17.18 3.10 6.59
C GLY A 179 -17.62 4.36 5.82
N GLN A 180 -18.91 4.42 5.50
CA GLN A 180 -19.51 5.53 4.75
C GLN A 180 -19.89 6.75 5.62
N SER A 181 -19.56 6.75 6.92
CA SER A 181 -19.86 7.87 7.81
C SER A 181 -19.21 9.17 7.32
N HIS A 182 -19.96 10.26 7.31
CA HIS A 182 -19.48 11.49 6.68
C HIS A 182 -18.39 12.21 7.48
N ILE A 183 -18.54 12.25 8.80
CA ILE A 183 -17.62 12.96 9.70
C ILE A 183 -17.58 12.20 11.03
N MET A 184 -16.37 11.86 11.48
CA MET A 184 -16.13 11.41 12.85
C MET A 184 -15.25 12.43 13.56
N TYR A 185 -15.70 12.88 14.75
CA TYR A 185 -14.95 13.85 15.56
C TYR A 185 -14.56 15.12 14.80
N GLY A 186 -15.41 15.58 13.87
CA GLY A 186 -15.16 16.78 13.07
C GLY A 186 -14.20 16.58 11.87
N THR A 187 -13.75 15.36 11.61
CA THR A 187 -12.75 15.06 10.57
C THR A 187 -13.37 14.30 9.41
N ASN A 188 -13.07 14.76 8.17
CA ASN A 188 -13.45 14.07 6.95
C ASN A 188 -12.33 13.08 6.54
N TYR A 189 -12.60 11.78 6.61
CA TYR A 189 -11.62 10.72 6.29
C TYR A 189 -11.87 10.03 4.95
N ARG A 190 -12.92 10.41 4.21
CA ARG A 190 -13.31 9.75 2.96
C ARG A 190 -12.27 9.82 1.82
N LYS A 191 -11.34 10.78 1.88
CA LYS A 191 -10.27 10.94 0.89
C LYS A 191 -8.98 10.19 1.26
N SER A 192 -8.96 9.49 2.39
CA SER A 192 -7.81 8.69 2.82
C SER A 192 -7.76 7.34 2.11
N ILE A 193 -6.58 6.71 2.16
CA ILE A 193 -6.34 5.39 1.59
C ILE A 193 -5.77 4.48 2.67
N PHE A 194 -6.31 3.28 2.76
CA PHE A 194 -5.82 2.22 3.64
C PHE A 194 -5.28 1.07 2.80
N ILE A 195 -4.06 0.64 3.06
CA ILE A 195 -3.39 -0.45 2.34
C ILE A 195 -2.95 -1.50 3.35
N PHE A 196 -3.50 -2.69 3.23
CA PHE A 196 -3.07 -3.86 4.00
C PHE A 196 -2.15 -4.73 3.15
N VAL A 197 -1.03 -5.17 3.72
CA VAL A 197 -0.08 -6.05 3.03
C VAL A 197 0.12 -7.31 3.86
N SER A 198 -0.13 -8.47 3.27
CA SER A 198 -0.11 -9.75 3.98
C SER A 198 0.41 -10.90 3.10
N ASN A 199 1.05 -11.88 3.73
CA ASN A 199 1.36 -13.15 3.09
C ASN A 199 0.19 -14.16 3.21
N ALA A 200 -0.75 -13.91 4.10
CA ALA A 200 -1.95 -14.75 4.24
C ALA A 200 -2.75 -14.77 2.93
N GLY A 201 -3.32 -15.92 2.59
CA GLY A 201 -4.01 -16.13 1.31
C GLY A 201 -3.07 -16.47 0.14
N GLY A 202 -1.75 -16.42 0.35
CA GLY A 202 -0.77 -16.74 -0.70
C GLY A 202 -0.84 -18.19 -1.20
N ASP A 203 -1.14 -19.14 -0.32
CA ASP A 203 -1.27 -20.56 -0.70
C ASP A 203 -2.46 -20.78 -1.62
N GLN A 204 -3.60 -20.10 -1.38
CA GLN A 204 -4.79 -20.16 -2.23
C GLN A 204 -4.49 -19.58 -3.62
N ILE A 205 -3.75 -18.47 -3.67
CA ILE A 205 -3.30 -17.85 -4.93
C ILE A 205 -2.42 -18.84 -5.70
N ASN A 206 -1.43 -19.43 -5.03
CA ASN A 206 -0.50 -20.36 -5.67
C ASN A 206 -1.20 -21.64 -6.16
N GLN A 207 -2.14 -22.16 -5.37
CA GLN A 207 -2.92 -23.33 -5.75
C GLN A 207 -3.72 -23.05 -7.04
N LEU A 208 -4.39 -21.90 -7.13
CA LEU A 208 -5.12 -21.53 -8.34
C LEU A 208 -4.17 -21.44 -9.56
N VAL A 209 -3.03 -20.76 -9.42
CA VAL A 209 -2.06 -20.62 -10.52
C VAL A 209 -1.51 -22.01 -10.94
N LEU A 210 -1.31 -22.92 -9.99
CA LEU A 210 -0.89 -24.30 -10.25
C LEU A 210 -1.98 -25.07 -10.99
N ASP A 211 -3.24 -24.90 -10.60
CA ASP A 211 -4.38 -25.55 -11.25
C ASP A 211 -4.57 -25.04 -12.70
N PHE A 212 -4.37 -23.73 -12.95
CA PHE A 212 -4.33 -23.19 -14.31
C PHE A 212 -3.24 -23.87 -15.13
N TRP A 213 -2.04 -23.97 -14.60
CA TRP A 213 -0.93 -24.63 -15.29
C TRP A 213 -1.20 -26.11 -15.58
N ARG A 214 -1.75 -26.87 -14.61
CA ARG A 214 -2.10 -28.29 -14.77
C ARG A 214 -3.15 -28.49 -15.86
N ASN A 215 -4.11 -27.56 -15.95
CA ASN A 215 -5.17 -27.58 -16.94
C ASN A 215 -4.76 -26.93 -18.28
N ARG A 216 -3.49 -26.60 -18.47
CA ARG A 216 -2.93 -25.94 -19.69
C ARG A 216 -3.62 -24.62 -20.04
N LYS A 217 -4.15 -23.91 -19.04
CA LYS A 217 -4.68 -22.55 -19.18
C LYS A 217 -3.56 -21.52 -19.07
N ASP A 218 -3.74 -20.40 -19.76
CA ASP A 218 -2.78 -19.31 -19.64
C ASP A 218 -2.90 -18.64 -18.27
N ARG A 219 -1.76 -18.25 -17.70
CA ARG A 219 -1.70 -17.49 -16.46
C ARG A 219 -2.36 -16.12 -16.61
N GLU A 220 -2.22 -15.54 -17.78
CA GLU A 220 -2.73 -14.23 -18.17
C GLU A 220 -4.28 -14.21 -18.24
N ASP A 221 -4.93 -15.37 -18.28
CA ASP A 221 -6.40 -15.50 -18.20
C ASP A 221 -6.95 -15.42 -16.77
N ILE A 222 -6.08 -15.44 -15.75
CA ILE A 222 -6.50 -15.32 -14.35
C ILE A 222 -7.03 -13.90 -14.11
N GLN A 223 -8.26 -13.82 -13.59
CA GLN A 223 -8.93 -12.57 -13.24
C GLN A 223 -9.07 -12.40 -11.72
N LEU A 224 -9.42 -11.19 -11.26
CA LEU A 224 -9.63 -10.89 -9.84
C LEU A 224 -10.70 -11.80 -9.23
N GLU A 225 -11.81 -12.00 -9.93
CA GLU A 225 -12.98 -12.77 -9.50
C GLU A 225 -12.64 -14.23 -9.19
N ASP A 226 -11.62 -14.79 -9.83
CA ASP A 226 -11.16 -16.17 -9.57
C ASP A 226 -10.55 -16.32 -8.17
N LEU A 227 -10.04 -15.23 -7.59
CA LEU A 227 -9.21 -15.22 -6.39
C LEU A 227 -9.81 -14.47 -5.21
N GLU A 228 -10.54 -13.40 -5.42
CA GLU A 228 -10.94 -12.45 -4.39
C GLU A 228 -11.68 -13.13 -3.23
N SER A 229 -12.73 -13.90 -3.52
CA SER A 229 -13.49 -14.61 -2.49
C SER A 229 -12.69 -15.69 -1.76
N LYS A 230 -11.73 -16.33 -2.45
CA LYS A 230 -10.85 -17.34 -1.86
C LYS A 230 -9.85 -16.69 -0.90
N ILE A 231 -9.31 -15.53 -1.26
CA ILE A 231 -8.38 -14.76 -0.41
C ILE A 231 -9.12 -14.26 0.82
N SER A 232 -10.25 -13.58 0.64
CA SER A 232 -11.06 -13.04 1.75
C SER A 232 -11.39 -14.12 2.78
N ARG A 233 -11.89 -15.28 2.32
CA ARG A 233 -12.19 -16.42 3.19
C ARG A 233 -10.94 -16.98 3.88
N ALA A 234 -9.82 -17.08 3.17
CA ALA A 234 -8.58 -17.62 3.72
C ALA A 234 -8.02 -16.73 4.84
N VAL A 235 -8.03 -15.40 4.65
CA VAL A 235 -7.51 -14.46 5.66
C VAL A 235 -8.43 -14.36 6.86
N PHE A 236 -9.75 -14.42 6.65
CA PHE A 236 -10.74 -14.43 7.72
C PHE A 236 -10.61 -15.67 8.62
N ASN A 237 -10.35 -16.85 8.05
CA ASN A 237 -10.21 -18.10 8.79
C ASN A 237 -8.80 -18.34 9.36
N ASN A 238 -7.83 -17.51 9.03
CA ASN A 238 -6.46 -17.67 9.51
C ASN A 238 -6.29 -17.12 10.93
N LYS A 239 -6.28 -18.02 11.93
CA LYS A 239 -6.18 -17.70 13.36
C LYS A 239 -4.92 -16.90 13.76
N HIS A 240 -3.90 -16.89 12.91
CA HIS A 240 -2.65 -16.17 13.14
C HIS A 240 -2.57 -14.83 12.40
N SER A 241 -3.61 -14.45 11.66
CA SER A 241 -3.67 -13.19 10.91
C SER A 241 -4.45 -12.13 11.69
N GLY A 242 -4.07 -10.86 11.51
CA GLY A 242 -4.84 -9.72 12.03
C GLY A 242 -6.27 -9.64 11.50
N PHE A 243 -6.56 -10.31 10.39
CA PHE A 243 -7.91 -10.42 9.82
C PHE A 243 -8.72 -11.60 10.35
N TRP A 244 -8.16 -12.40 11.29
CA TRP A 244 -8.91 -13.51 11.84
C TRP A 244 -10.21 -13.03 12.50
N ASN A 245 -11.33 -13.52 11.99
CA ASN A 245 -12.68 -13.20 12.47
C ASN A 245 -12.93 -11.68 12.60
N SER A 246 -12.29 -10.88 11.74
CA SER A 246 -12.32 -9.42 11.78
C SER A 246 -13.64 -8.88 11.23
N ASP A 247 -14.18 -7.88 11.92
CA ASP A 247 -15.35 -7.12 11.47
C ASP A 247 -15.11 -6.39 10.14
N ILE A 248 -13.86 -5.99 9.85
CA ILE A 248 -13.49 -5.34 8.58
C ILE A 248 -13.80 -6.25 7.39
N ILE A 249 -13.58 -7.56 7.55
CA ILE A 249 -13.89 -8.55 6.51
C ILE A 249 -15.39 -8.87 6.50
N ASN A 250 -16.00 -9.08 7.67
CA ASN A 250 -17.42 -9.43 7.78
C ASN A 250 -18.36 -8.36 7.21
N GLU A 251 -17.99 -7.08 7.35
CA GLU A 251 -18.79 -5.95 6.89
C GLU A 251 -18.36 -5.44 5.50
N GLU A 252 -17.53 -6.23 4.79
CA GLU A 252 -17.09 -5.94 3.42
C GLU A 252 -16.48 -4.54 3.27
N LEU A 253 -15.68 -4.11 4.26
CA LEU A 253 -15.06 -2.78 4.25
C LEU A 253 -13.82 -2.69 3.35
N VAL A 254 -13.26 -3.83 2.92
CA VAL A 254 -12.16 -3.90 1.95
C VAL A 254 -12.74 -3.81 0.54
N ASP A 255 -12.28 -2.84 -0.27
CA ASP A 255 -12.76 -2.67 -1.63
C ASP A 255 -12.20 -3.72 -2.59
N TYR A 256 -10.92 -4.08 -2.45
CA TYR A 256 -10.27 -5.06 -3.31
C TYR A 256 -9.26 -5.92 -2.54
N PHE A 257 -9.38 -7.24 -2.68
CA PHE A 257 -8.36 -8.21 -2.27
C PHE A 257 -7.44 -8.49 -3.46
N VAL A 258 -6.35 -7.74 -3.56
CA VAL A 258 -5.45 -7.72 -4.70
C VAL A 258 -4.47 -8.90 -4.64
N PRO A 259 -4.54 -9.86 -5.58
CA PRO A 259 -3.65 -11.00 -5.60
C PRO A 259 -2.30 -10.69 -6.23
N PHE A 260 -1.23 -11.07 -5.56
CA PHE A 260 0.13 -11.09 -6.12
C PHE A 260 0.51 -12.54 -6.43
N LEU A 261 0.54 -12.86 -7.72
CA LEU A 261 0.75 -14.21 -8.21
C LEU A 261 2.21 -14.68 -8.02
N PRO A 262 2.48 -15.99 -7.84
CA PRO A 262 3.84 -16.50 -7.70
C PRO A 262 4.66 -16.25 -8.95
N LEU A 263 5.94 -15.96 -8.79
CA LEU A 263 6.82 -15.56 -9.90
C LEU A 263 7.46 -16.78 -10.57
N LYS A 264 7.34 -16.86 -11.90
CA LYS A 264 8.02 -17.85 -12.75
C LYS A 264 9.47 -17.46 -12.98
N PHE A 265 10.27 -18.40 -13.47
CA PHE A 265 11.68 -18.18 -13.82
C PHE A 265 11.90 -16.96 -14.74
N LYS A 266 11.05 -16.79 -15.76
CA LYS A 266 11.09 -15.62 -16.66
C LYS A 266 10.99 -14.29 -15.90
N HIS A 267 10.14 -14.21 -14.85
CA HIS A 267 9.95 -13.00 -14.07
C HIS A 267 11.13 -12.72 -13.14
N VAL A 268 11.73 -13.77 -12.57
CA VAL A 268 12.96 -13.64 -11.77
C VAL A 268 14.11 -13.10 -12.62
N LYS A 269 14.27 -13.55 -13.86
CA LYS A 269 15.26 -12.99 -14.80
C LYS A 269 15.08 -11.49 -15.02
N GLU A 270 13.84 -11.04 -15.16
CA GLU A 270 13.56 -9.59 -15.30
C GLU A 270 13.86 -8.82 -14.01
N CYS A 271 13.63 -9.42 -12.81
CA CYS A 271 14.06 -8.82 -11.57
C CYS A 271 15.59 -8.67 -11.50
N VAL A 272 16.35 -9.69 -11.92
CA VAL A 272 17.82 -9.60 -11.98
C VAL A 272 18.26 -8.51 -12.93
N ARG A 273 17.67 -8.45 -14.12
CA ARG A 273 17.96 -7.42 -15.13
C ARG A 273 17.70 -6.02 -14.58
N SER A 274 16.56 -5.83 -13.91
CA SER A 274 16.18 -4.55 -13.29
C SER A 274 17.14 -4.17 -12.15
N GLU A 275 17.57 -5.13 -11.34
CA GLU A 275 18.54 -4.92 -10.26
C GLU A 275 19.91 -4.50 -10.81
N MET A 276 20.38 -5.15 -11.87
CA MET A 276 21.64 -4.75 -12.53
C MET A 276 21.55 -3.31 -13.05
N LEU A 277 20.45 -2.97 -13.73
CA LEU A 277 20.24 -1.60 -14.25
C LEU A 277 20.18 -0.55 -13.13
N SER A 278 19.52 -0.86 -12.02
CA SER A 278 19.41 0.05 -10.87
C SER A 278 20.78 0.36 -10.23
N ARG A 279 21.71 -0.58 -10.34
CA ARG A 279 23.12 -0.45 -9.89
C ARG A 279 24.05 0.17 -10.95
N GLY A 280 23.52 0.56 -12.11
CA GLY A 280 24.32 1.07 -13.23
C GLY A 280 25.18 0.00 -13.94
N ILE A 281 24.85 -1.29 -13.72
CA ILE A 281 25.55 -2.42 -14.32
C ILE A 281 24.85 -2.78 -15.64
N LYS A 282 25.61 -2.91 -16.73
CA LYS A 282 25.05 -3.37 -18.01
C LYS A 282 24.56 -4.81 -17.86
N PRO A 283 23.28 -5.10 -18.18
CA PRO A 283 22.74 -6.45 -18.10
C PRO A 283 23.54 -7.44 -18.98
N ARG A 284 23.87 -8.58 -18.41
CA ARG A 284 24.53 -9.70 -19.06
C ARG A 284 23.67 -10.95 -18.89
N ASP A 285 23.31 -11.59 -19.98
CA ASP A 285 22.37 -12.72 -19.96
C ASP A 285 22.94 -13.97 -19.27
N ASP A 286 24.27 -14.15 -19.29
CA ASP A 286 24.99 -15.20 -18.54
C ASP A 286 24.81 -15.01 -17.02
N ILE A 287 25.07 -13.81 -16.47
CA ILE A 287 24.90 -13.49 -15.06
C ILE A 287 23.40 -13.57 -14.67
N ILE A 288 22.51 -13.04 -15.52
CA ILE A 288 21.06 -13.10 -15.28
C ILE A 288 20.60 -14.55 -15.14
N ALA A 289 21.07 -15.43 -16.02
CA ALA A 289 20.73 -16.84 -15.97
C ALA A 289 21.34 -17.54 -14.74
N GLU A 290 22.58 -17.24 -14.40
CA GLU A 290 23.27 -17.79 -13.23
C GLU A 290 22.55 -17.44 -11.93
N VAL A 291 22.25 -16.14 -11.70
CA VAL A 291 21.49 -15.68 -10.53
C VAL A 291 20.11 -16.33 -10.47
N ALA A 292 19.38 -16.36 -11.59
CA ALA A 292 18.05 -16.96 -11.61
C ALA A 292 18.09 -18.47 -11.33
N ASN A 293 19.10 -19.18 -11.83
CA ASN A 293 19.30 -20.62 -11.57
C ASN A 293 19.73 -20.93 -10.13
N SER A 294 20.37 -19.99 -9.44
CA SER A 294 20.76 -20.14 -8.03
C SER A 294 19.56 -20.01 -7.05
N MET A 295 18.39 -19.65 -7.56
CA MET A 295 17.17 -19.49 -6.75
C MET A 295 16.41 -20.81 -6.65
N ASN A 296 15.69 -21.00 -5.52
CA ASN A 296 14.87 -22.18 -5.31
C ASN A 296 13.50 -22.01 -5.99
N PHE A 297 13.09 -23.05 -6.72
CA PHE A 297 11.78 -23.12 -7.38
C PHE A 297 10.97 -24.30 -6.87
N ILE A 298 9.66 -24.12 -6.79
CA ILE A 298 8.70 -25.13 -6.32
C ILE A 298 7.55 -25.30 -7.33
N PRO A 299 6.87 -26.44 -7.38
CA PRO A 299 7.34 -27.71 -6.78
C PRO A 299 8.71 -28.13 -7.35
N GLU A 300 9.47 -28.94 -6.62
CA GLU A 300 10.84 -29.30 -6.99
C GLU A 300 10.95 -30.04 -8.35
N ASP A 301 9.94 -30.85 -8.65
CA ASP A 301 9.83 -31.63 -9.89
C ASP A 301 9.55 -30.74 -11.12
N ALA A 302 8.72 -29.71 -10.97
CA ALA A 302 8.28 -28.85 -12.07
C ALA A 302 9.02 -27.50 -12.14
N LYS A 303 9.66 -27.05 -11.04
CA LYS A 303 10.41 -25.79 -10.91
C LYS A 303 9.66 -24.58 -11.45
N LEU A 304 8.37 -24.46 -11.12
CA LEU A 304 7.46 -23.48 -11.73
C LEU A 304 7.59 -22.08 -11.13
N PHE A 305 7.63 -21.99 -9.77
CA PHE A 305 7.54 -20.74 -9.06
C PHE A 305 8.71 -20.55 -8.11
N SER A 306 9.30 -19.35 -8.11
CA SER A 306 10.33 -18.98 -7.14
C SER A 306 9.76 -18.96 -5.73
N GLN A 307 10.39 -19.69 -4.81
CA GLN A 307 9.99 -19.79 -3.40
C GLN A 307 10.07 -18.44 -2.67
N THR A 308 11.05 -17.61 -3.02
CA THR A 308 11.27 -16.30 -2.40
C THR A 308 10.94 -15.12 -3.33
N GLY A 309 10.29 -15.40 -4.48
CA GLY A 309 10.03 -14.38 -5.49
C GLY A 309 11.32 -13.69 -5.93
N CYS A 310 11.36 -12.36 -5.93
CA CYS A 310 12.55 -11.56 -6.22
C CYS A 310 13.30 -11.05 -4.97
N LYS A 311 12.87 -11.43 -3.77
CA LYS A 311 13.39 -10.85 -2.51
C LYS A 311 14.91 -11.03 -2.33
N THR A 312 15.45 -12.15 -2.80
CA THR A 312 16.88 -12.51 -2.62
C THR A 312 17.74 -12.22 -3.86
N VAL A 313 17.18 -11.65 -4.91
CA VAL A 313 17.90 -11.35 -6.17
C VAL A 313 19.09 -10.44 -5.92
N SER A 314 18.92 -9.36 -5.15
CA SER A 314 19.99 -8.41 -4.85
C SER A 314 21.20 -9.11 -4.21
N ALA A 315 20.96 -9.89 -3.14
CA ALA A 315 22.02 -10.64 -2.46
C ALA A 315 22.66 -11.72 -3.34
N LYS A 316 21.86 -12.40 -4.19
CA LYS A 316 22.40 -13.42 -5.11
C LYS A 316 23.26 -12.80 -6.21
N LEU A 317 22.89 -11.61 -6.68
CA LEU A 317 23.67 -10.89 -7.68
C LEU A 317 25.07 -10.52 -7.15
N ASP A 318 25.18 -10.16 -5.85
CA ASP A 318 26.48 -9.84 -5.23
C ASP A 318 27.48 -11.01 -5.25
N PHE A 319 27.01 -12.25 -5.36
CA PHE A 319 27.87 -13.43 -5.47
C PHE A 319 28.30 -13.77 -6.91
N CYS A 320 27.61 -13.20 -7.92
CA CYS A 320 27.85 -13.50 -9.34
C CYS A 320 28.60 -12.35 -10.06
N LEU A 321 28.84 -11.23 -9.38
CA LEU A 321 29.58 -10.07 -9.88
C LEU A 321 31.05 -10.13 -9.45
#